data_b4859e344e8cfdac96849093733778ea
#
_entry.id   b4859e344e8cfdac96849093733778ea
#
_cell.length_a   1.000
_cell.length_b   1.000
_cell.length_c   1.000
_cell.angle_alpha   90.00
_cell.angle_beta   90.00
_cell.angle_gamma   90.00
#
_symmetry.space_group_name_H-M   'P 1'
#
loop_
_entity.id
_entity.type
_entity.pdbx_description
1 polymer ?
#
loop_
_entity_poly.entity_id
_entity_poly.type
_entity_poly.pdbx_seq_one_letter_code
_entity_poly.pdbx_strand_id
1 'polypeptide(L)'
;MLIYLMALDTEEERIKFVRLYEEYRTRMHYTASILLKSEIEAEDIVHDTFLTLTDYLDRIDEKDSVGTWNYIVTILKNKCYNFLKRNKRIELTEDEEVFEQNVEMYNLLENQLIKEEAEEFLT
;
A
#
# COMPACT_ATOMS: atom_id res chain seq x y z
N MET A 1 -10.23 3.39 12.31
CA MET A 1 -9.09 4.01 13.02
C MET A 1 -8.88 3.46 14.43
N LEU A 2 -9.91 3.44 15.25
CA LEU A 2 -9.78 2.98 16.64
C LEU A 2 -9.20 1.57 16.77
N ILE A 3 -9.61 0.65 15.90
CA ILE A 3 -9.13 -0.74 15.94
C ILE A 3 -7.62 -0.85 15.76
N TYR A 4 -7.03 0.01 14.93
CA TYR A 4 -5.57 0.04 14.75
C TYR A 4 -4.89 0.59 16.01
N LEU A 5 -5.43 1.64 16.58
CA LEU A 5 -4.85 2.29 17.75
C LEU A 5 -4.87 1.38 18.99
N MET A 6 -5.87 0.51 19.07
CA MET A 6 -5.95 -0.48 20.17
C MET A 6 -4.85 -1.55 20.07
N ALA A 7 -4.28 -1.77 18.90
CA ALA A 7 -3.18 -2.72 18.72
C ALA A 7 -1.82 -2.14 19.11
N LEU A 8 -1.75 -0.84 19.41
CA LEU A 8 -0.50 -0.13 19.71
C LEU A 8 -0.38 0.17 21.20
N ASP A 9 0.82 0.00 21.74
CA ASP A 9 1.07 0.09 23.18
C ASP A 9 1.45 1.48 23.66
N THR A 10 2.07 2.32 22.80
CA THR A 10 2.57 3.62 23.19
C THR A 10 1.92 4.75 22.43
N GLU A 11 1.90 5.94 23.03
CA GLU A 11 1.42 7.16 22.39
C GLU A 11 2.24 7.52 21.14
N GLU A 12 3.56 7.32 21.20
CA GLU A 12 4.44 7.58 20.08
C GLU A 12 4.11 6.71 18.87
N GLU A 13 3.82 5.43 19.11
CA GLU A 13 3.39 4.51 18.06
C GLU A 13 2.06 4.93 17.46
N ARG A 14 1.10 5.37 18.29
CA ARG A 14 -0.21 5.83 17.82
C ARG A 14 -0.07 7.08 16.94
N ILE A 15 0.74 8.04 17.36
CA ILE A 15 0.99 9.27 16.58
C ILE A 15 1.63 8.92 15.24
N LYS A 16 2.65 8.08 15.25
CA LYS A 16 3.32 7.62 14.01
C LYS A 16 2.34 6.93 13.08
N PHE A 17 1.52 6.03 13.61
CA PHE A 17 0.54 5.29 12.83
C PHE A 17 -0.47 6.25 12.17
N VAL A 18 -0.98 7.23 12.90
CA VAL A 18 -1.95 8.21 12.36
C VAL A 18 -1.32 8.97 11.19
N ARG A 19 -0.05 9.39 11.30
CA ARG A 19 0.63 10.06 10.19
C ARG A 19 0.75 9.17 8.96
N LEU A 20 1.12 7.92 9.14
CA LEU A 20 1.22 6.96 8.04
C LEU A 20 -0.15 6.69 7.40
N TYR A 21 -1.17 6.53 8.22
CA TYR A 21 -2.52 6.31 7.75
C TYR A 21 -3.02 7.47 6.89
N GLU A 22 -2.90 8.69 7.37
CA GLU A 22 -3.35 9.88 6.65
C GLU A 22 -2.59 10.10 5.35
N GLU A 23 -1.29 9.84 5.35
CA GLU A 23 -0.46 10.07 4.18
C GLU A 23 -0.63 9.01 3.09
N TYR A 24 -0.74 7.74 3.47
CA TYR A 24 -0.67 6.64 2.50
C TYR A 24 -2.01 5.97 2.19
N ARG A 25 -3.05 6.23 2.95
CA ARG A 25 -4.36 5.58 2.78
C ARG A 25 -4.90 5.67 1.35
N THR A 26 -4.95 6.85 0.81
CA THR A 26 -5.52 7.10 -0.53
C THR A 26 -4.70 6.41 -1.61
N ARG A 27 -3.38 6.51 -1.51
CA ARG A 27 -2.46 5.89 -2.45
C ARG A 27 -2.54 4.37 -2.42
N MET A 28 -2.64 3.80 -1.23
CA MET A 28 -2.80 2.36 -1.05
C MET A 28 -4.13 1.87 -1.64
N HIS A 29 -5.21 2.59 -1.38
CA HIS A 29 -6.52 2.25 -1.90
C HIS A 29 -6.53 2.28 -3.43
N TYR A 30 -5.96 3.31 -4.01
CA TYR A 30 -5.86 3.43 -5.47
C TYR A 30 -5.08 2.27 -6.07
N THR A 31 -3.92 1.94 -5.50
CA THR A 31 -3.10 0.82 -5.95
C THR A 31 -3.86 -0.50 -5.87
N ALA A 32 -4.47 -0.78 -4.75
CA ALA A 32 -5.23 -2.01 -4.54
C ALA A 32 -6.44 -2.09 -5.48
N SER A 33 -7.13 -0.98 -5.73
CA SER A 33 -8.28 -0.93 -6.65
C SER A 33 -7.88 -1.32 -8.07
N ILE A 34 -6.72 -0.86 -8.53
CA ILE A 34 -6.20 -1.22 -9.85
C ILE A 34 -5.86 -2.71 -9.91
N LEU A 35 -5.17 -3.22 -8.89
CA LEU A 35 -4.74 -4.61 -8.87
C LEU A 35 -5.91 -5.59 -8.72
N LEU A 36 -6.89 -5.25 -7.91
CA LEU A 36 -8.05 -6.12 -7.64
C LEU A 36 -9.22 -5.87 -8.58
N LYS A 37 -9.24 -4.73 -9.27
CA LYS A 37 -10.35 -4.27 -10.11
C LYS A 37 -11.68 -4.18 -9.34
N SER A 38 -11.59 -3.84 -8.05
CA SER A 38 -12.74 -3.71 -7.15
C SER A 38 -12.40 -2.76 -6.01
N GLU A 39 -13.18 -1.70 -5.85
CA GLU A 39 -13.01 -0.75 -4.76
C GLU A 39 -13.35 -1.34 -3.40
N ILE A 40 -14.37 -2.20 -3.34
CA ILE A 40 -14.80 -2.83 -2.10
C ILE A 40 -13.73 -3.78 -1.59
N GLU A 41 -13.20 -4.64 -2.46
CA GLU A 41 -12.12 -5.56 -2.11
C GLU A 41 -10.83 -4.83 -1.75
N ALA A 42 -10.55 -3.72 -2.45
CA ALA A 42 -9.39 -2.88 -2.16
C ALA A 42 -9.45 -2.31 -0.75
N GLU A 43 -10.63 -1.85 -0.31
CA GLU A 43 -10.82 -1.33 1.03
C GLU A 43 -10.49 -2.38 2.09
N ASP A 44 -10.94 -3.62 1.91
CA ASP A 44 -10.64 -4.73 2.82
C ASP A 44 -9.15 -5.03 2.88
N ILE A 45 -8.48 -5.05 1.73
CA ILE A 45 -7.04 -5.34 1.68
C ILE A 45 -6.21 -4.20 2.26
N VAL A 46 -6.61 -2.95 2.04
CA VAL A 46 -5.95 -1.80 2.66
C VAL A 46 -6.08 -1.85 4.18
N HIS A 47 -7.29 -2.17 4.68
CA HIS A 47 -7.51 -2.35 6.10
C HIS A 47 -6.59 -3.43 6.69
N ASP A 48 -6.53 -4.59 6.04
CA ASP A 48 -5.68 -5.70 6.48
C ASP A 48 -4.19 -5.32 6.44
N THR A 49 -3.78 -4.53 5.45
CA THR A 49 -2.41 -4.04 5.35
C THR A 49 -2.06 -3.12 6.53
N PHE A 50 -2.96 -2.21 6.89
CA PHE A 50 -2.74 -1.35 8.05
C PHE A 50 -2.66 -2.13 9.35
N LEU A 51 -3.48 -3.17 9.52
CA LEU A 51 -3.37 -4.05 10.69
C LEU A 51 -1.99 -4.71 10.76
N THR A 52 -1.46 -5.16 9.64
CA THR A 52 -0.10 -5.71 9.58
C THR A 52 0.94 -4.66 9.94
N LEU A 53 0.78 -3.43 9.45
CA LEU A 53 1.73 -2.35 9.73
C LEU A 53 1.82 -2.00 11.23
N THR A 54 0.78 -2.22 12.01
CA THR A 54 0.83 -2.00 13.46
C THR A 54 1.91 -2.84 14.13
N ASP A 55 2.23 -4.01 13.57
CA ASP A 55 3.26 -4.90 14.12
C ASP A 55 4.69 -4.52 13.68
N TYR A 56 4.83 -3.64 12.69
CA TYR A 56 6.11 -3.36 12.04
C TYR A 56 6.44 -1.87 11.99
N LEU A 57 5.82 -1.05 12.82
CA LEU A 57 6.05 0.40 12.82
C LEU A 57 7.50 0.79 13.09
N ASP A 58 8.20 0.01 13.90
CA ASP A 58 9.61 0.23 14.22
C ASP A 58 10.54 0.06 13.02
N ARG A 59 10.08 -0.64 11.98
CA ARG A 59 10.84 -0.84 10.73
C ARG A 59 10.64 0.26 9.70
N ILE A 60 9.75 1.20 9.98
CA ILE A 60 9.44 2.30 9.06
C ILE A 60 10.13 3.56 9.53
N ASP A 61 10.97 4.14 8.67
CA ASP A 61 11.55 5.47 8.87
C ASP A 61 10.73 6.48 8.04
N GLU A 62 9.91 7.27 8.72
CA GLU A 62 9.05 8.28 8.08
C GLU A 62 9.83 9.32 7.28
N LYS A 63 11.10 9.54 7.60
CA LYS A 63 11.96 10.49 6.89
C LYS A 63 12.36 9.99 5.50
N ASP A 64 12.33 8.69 5.30
CA ASP A 64 12.59 8.05 4.02
C ASP A 64 11.24 7.72 3.35
N SER A 65 10.69 8.68 2.62
CA SER A 65 9.38 8.52 1.98
C SER A 65 9.39 7.46 0.88
N VAL A 66 10.47 7.33 0.13
CA VAL A 66 10.61 6.31 -0.92
C VAL A 66 10.67 4.92 -0.29
N GLY A 67 11.51 4.74 0.72
CA GLY A 67 11.64 3.48 1.43
C GLY A 67 10.35 3.08 2.14
N THR A 68 9.66 4.04 2.75
CA THR A 68 8.37 3.80 3.40
C THR A 68 7.34 3.30 2.41
N TRP A 69 7.18 3.97 1.28
CA TRP A 69 6.22 3.54 0.26
C TRP A 69 6.58 2.16 -0.30
N ASN A 70 7.86 1.91 -0.60
CA ASN A 70 8.29 0.61 -1.09
C ASN A 70 7.98 -0.51 -0.10
N TYR A 71 8.17 -0.25 1.18
CA TYR A 71 7.84 -1.20 2.24
C TYR A 71 6.33 -1.48 2.27
N ILE A 72 5.53 -0.43 2.30
CA ILE A 72 4.06 -0.53 2.36
C ILE A 72 3.50 -1.22 1.11
N VAL A 73 3.93 -0.81 -0.08
CA VAL A 73 3.41 -1.36 -1.34
C VAL A 73 3.79 -2.82 -1.53
N THR A 74 4.93 -3.23 -1.01
CA THR A 74 5.35 -4.64 -1.05
C THR A 74 4.38 -5.51 -0.23
N ILE A 75 4.02 -5.06 0.96
CA ILE A 75 3.05 -5.77 1.79
C ILE A 75 1.67 -5.78 1.12
N LEU A 76 1.23 -4.64 0.64
CA LEU A 76 -0.06 -4.46 -0.04
C LEU A 76 -0.16 -5.37 -1.27
N LYS A 77 0.86 -5.35 -2.11
CA LYS A 77 0.95 -6.17 -3.32
C LYS A 77 0.85 -7.66 -3.00
N ASN A 78 1.59 -8.11 -2.00
CA ASN A 78 1.57 -9.51 -1.59
C ASN A 78 0.18 -9.92 -1.08
N LYS A 79 -0.50 -9.06 -0.35
CA LYS A 79 -1.86 -9.32 0.12
C LYS A 79 -2.86 -9.37 -1.03
N CYS A 80 -2.75 -8.47 -2.00
CA CYS A 80 -3.58 -8.48 -3.20
C CYS A 80 -3.36 -9.76 -4.00
N TYR A 81 -2.11 -10.15 -4.22
CA TYR A 81 -1.77 -11.36 -4.94
C TYR A 81 -2.36 -12.60 -4.25
N ASN A 82 -2.15 -12.72 -2.94
CA ASN A 82 -2.67 -13.85 -2.17
C ASN A 82 -4.20 -13.90 -2.18
N PHE A 83 -4.85 -12.75 -2.12
CA PHE A 83 -6.30 -12.64 -2.20
C PHE A 83 -6.82 -13.16 -3.55
N LEU A 84 -6.24 -12.69 -4.66
CA LEU A 84 -6.64 -13.12 -6.00
C LEU A 84 -6.41 -14.63 -6.21
N LYS A 85 -5.31 -15.14 -5.70
CA LYS A 85 -4.99 -16.57 -5.77
C LYS A 85 -5.99 -17.41 -4.99
N ARG A 86 -6.35 -17.00 -3.76
CA ARG A 86 -7.35 -17.72 -2.94
C ARG A 86 -8.72 -17.75 -3.59
N ASN A 87 -9.07 -16.71 -4.35
CA ASN A 87 -10.34 -16.60 -5.04
C ASN A 87 -10.29 -17.16 -6.47
N LYS A 88 -9.19 -17.83 -6.83
CA LYS A 88 -9.00 -18.48 -8.14
C LYS A 88 -9.18 -17.51 -9.33
N ARG A 89 -8.86 -16.25 -9.14
CA ARG A 89 -8.91 -15.23 -10.20
C ARG A 89 -7.62 -15.17 -11.00
N ILE A 90 -6.53 -15.73 -10.45
CA ILE A 90 -5.26 -15.87 -11.14
C ILE A 90 -4.75 -17.30 -10.94
N GLU A 91 -4.05 -17.84 -11.93
CA GLU A 91 -3.41 -19.13 -11.86
C GLU A 91 -1.95 -19.02 -11.41
N LEU A 92 -1.38 -20.14 -11.01
CA LEU A 92 -0.23 -20.22 -10.09
C LEU A 92 1.13 -19.74 -10.62
N THR A 93 1.37 -19.55 -11.92
CA THR A 93 2.70 -19.21 -12.42
C THR A 93 2.72 -18.12 -13.48
N GLU A 94 1.87 -18.18 -14.49
CA GLU A 94 1.83 -17.17 -15.56
C GLU A 94 1.21 -15.86 -15.06
N ASP A 95 0.20 -15.97 -14.19
CA ASP A 95 -0.52 -14.81 -13.69
C ASP A 95 0.26 -14.02 -12.64
N GLU A 96 1.19 -14.68 -11.92
CA GLU A 96 2.10 -13.97 -11.00
C GLU A 96 3.01 -13.00 -11.76
N GLU A 97 3.55 -13.44 -12.88
CA GLU A 97 4.40 -12.59 -13.72
C GLU A 97 3.62 -11.40 -14.27
N VAL A 98 2.40 -11.62 -14.76
CA VAL A 98 1.53 -10.54 -15.23
C VAL A 98 1.18 -9.58 -14.10
N PHE A 99 0.88 -10.10 -12.91
CA PHE A 99 0.59 -9.28 -11.74
C PHE A 99 1.78 -8.39 -11.37
N GLU A 100 2.99 -8.95 -11.34
CA GLU A 100 4.22 -8.19 -11.07
C GLU A 100 4.45 -7.11 -12.13
N GLN A 101 4.22 -7.41 -13.40
CA GLN A 101 4.34 -6.43 -14.48
C GLN A 101 3.35 -5.28 -14.30
N ASN A 102 2.12 -5.57 -13.87
CA ASN A 102 1.11 -4.56 -13.61
C ASN A 102 1.51 -3.65 -12.45
N VAL A 103 2.11 -4.20 -11.40
CA VAL A 103 2.64 -3.42 -10.28
C VAL A 103 3.79 -2.52 -10.72
N GLU A 104 4.71 -3.05 -11.53
CA GLU A 104 5.83 -2.27 -12.07
C GLU A 104 5.33 -1.12 -12.94
N MET A 105 4.38 -1.39 -13.82
CA MET A 105 3.77 -0.36 -14.67
C MET A 105 3.08 0.72 -13.84
N TYR A 106 2.33 0.31 -12.82
CA TYR A 106 1.69 1.25 -11.90
C TYR A 106 2.72 2.16 -11.22
N ASN A 107 3.80 1.57 -10.72
CA ASN A 107 4.86 2.32 -10.05
C ASN A 107 5.52 3.33 -10.99
N LEU A 108 5.76 2.95 -12.25
CA LEU A 108 6.29 3.85 -13.27
C LEU A 108 5.36 5.02 -13.55
N LEU A 109 4.07 4.75 -13.72
CA LEU A 109 3.05 5.78 -13.96
C LEU A 109 2.94 6.73 -12.78
N GLU A 110 2.95 6.19 -11.56
CA GLU A 110 2.89 6.98 -10.35
C GLU A 110 4.11 7.91 -10.22
N ASN A 111 5.30 7.38 -10.46
CA ASN A 111 6.53 8.16 -10.42
C ASN A 111 6.51 9.28 -11.46
N GLN A 112 5.97 9.02 -12.65
CA GLN A 112 5.83 10.03 -13.67
C GLN A 112 4.85 11.12 -13.26
N LEU A 113 3.71 10.77 -12.66
CA LEU A 113 2.75 11.75 -12.15
C LEU A 113 3.35 12.63 -11.07
N ILE A 114 4.09 12.05 -10.13
CA ILE A 114 4.78 12.80 -9.08
C ILE A 114 5.78 13.78 -9.70
N LYS A 115 6.51 13.34 -10.70
CA LYS A 115 7.47 14.18 -11.42
C LYS A 115 6.79 15.34 -12.12
N GLU A 116 5.68 15.09 -12.82
CA GLU A 116 4.89 16.12 -13.50
C GLU A 116 4.34 17.15 -12.51
N GLU A 117 3.80 16.70 -11.38
CA GLU A 117 3.32 17.59 -10.32
C GLU A 117 4.45 18.45 -9.77
N ALA A 118 5.63 17.87 -9.56
CA ALA A 118 6.80 18.61 -9.09
C ALA A 118 7.25 19.68 -10.10
N GLU A 119 7.23 19.34 -11.39
CA GLU A 119 7.55 20.29 -12.46
C GLU A 119 6.56 21.44 -12.53
N GLU A 120 5.26 21.18 -12.41
CA GLU A 120 4.23 22.21 -12.34
C GLU A 120 4.41 23.13 -11.14
N PHE A 121 4.77 22.57 -10.01
CA PHE A 121 5.01 23.35 -8.79
C PHE A 121 6.22 24.27 -8.92
N LEU A 122 7.23 23.86 -9.66
CA LEU A 122 8.47 24.64 -9.86
C LEU A 122 8.36 25.68 -10.97
N THR A 123 7.35 25.63 -11.80
CA THR A 123 7.08 26.63 -12.84
C THR A 123 6.10 27.68 -12.37
#